data_7ee6be9a687d1fe738d3ad58d671cb7f
#
_entry.id   7ee6be9a687d1fe738d3ad58d671cb7f
#
_cell.length_a   1.000
_cell.length_b   1.000
_cell.length_c   1.000
_cell.angle_alpha   90.00
_cell.angle_beta   90.00
_cell.angle_gamma   90.00
#
_symmetry.space_group_name_H-M   'P 1'
#
loop_
_entity.id
_entity.type
_entity.pdbx_description
1 polymer ?
#
loop_
_entity_poly.entity_id
_entity_poly.type
_entity_poly.pdbx_seq_one_letter_code
_entity_poly.pdbx_strand_id
1 'polypeptide(L)'
;NISSPNTEDLRNFHDQKKLDDLLKLIEKEKRDLNSKTPIAVKVSPDINDKEIMKISEVLLDNKIEAAIISNTSDTTRENLQNTQSHQKGGLSGKPIELKSSELIRKFYKVLKGRIKIIGVGGVDSGRSAYQKFLAGADYLQLYTGMVFRGPNIVGLIKKELKEILLKDGVKNFNEIVGKKD
;
A
#
# COMPACT_ATOMS: atom_id res chain seq x y z
N ASN A 1 -4.14 -7.37 -8.55
CA ASN A 1 -4.87 -7.15 -7.29
C ASN A 1 -5.38 -8.49 -6.76
N ILE A 2 -4.87 -8.91 -5.61
CA ILE A 2 -5.17 -10.19 -4.94
C ILE A 2 -5.89 -9.97 -3.60
N SER A 3 -6.51 -8.82 -3.38
CA SER A 3 -6.79 -8.35 -2.01
C SER A 3 -8.15 -7.69 -1.82
N SER A 4 -9.05 -7.74 -2.83
CA SER A 4 -10.38 -7.14 -2.68
C SER A 4 -11.21 -7.87 -1.62
N PRO A 5 -11.75 -7.15 -0.62
CA PRO A 5 -12.68 -7.75 0.33
C PRO A 5 -14.07 -8.00 -0.27
N ASN A 6 -14.35 -7.45 -1.45
CA ASN A 6 -15.65 -7.50 -2.12
C ASN A 6 -15.74 -8.60 -3.17
N THR A 7 -14.66 -9.35 -3.41
CA THR A 7 -14.59 -10.43 -4.38
C THR A 7 -14.31 -11.73 -3.64
N GLU A 8 -15.25 -12.65 -3.73
CA GLU A 8 -15.13 -13.97 -3.11
C GLU A 8 -13.86 -14.68 -3.62
N ASP A 9 -13.20 -15.40 -2.74
CA ASP A 9 -11.99 -16.19 -3.00
C ASP A 9 -10.73 -15.42 -3.47
N LEU A 10 -10.81 -14.13 -3.78
CA LEU A 10 -9.63 -13.39 -4.25
C LEU A 10 -8.50 -13.35 -3.19
N ARG A 11 -8.85 -13.31 -1.91
CA ARG A 11 -7.87 -13.35 -0.80
C ARG A 11 -7.20 -14.71 -0.63
N ASN A 12 -7.70 -15.78 -1.27
CA ASN A 12 -7.03 -17.07 -1.31
C ASN A 12 -5.64 -16.99 -1.98
N PHE A 13 -5.40 -15.95 -2.80
CA PHE A 13 -4.07 -15.64 -3.36
C PHE A 13 -3.10 -15.04 -2.33
N HIS A 14 -3.46 -14.89 -1.06
CA HIS A 14 -2.50 -14.67 0.02
C HIS A 14 -1.81 -15.96 0.45
N ASP A 15 -2.34 -17.13 0.06
CA ASP A 15 -1.63 -18.41 0.18
C ASP A 15 -0.34 -18.39 -0.65
N GLN A 16 0.75 -18.81 -0.05
CA GLN A 16 2.08 -18.72 -0.64
C GLN A 16 2.17 -19.43 -1.99
N LYS A 17 1.62 -20.67 -2.08
CA LYS A 17 1.69 -21.46 -3.30
C LYS A 17 0.82 -20.86 -4.41
N LYS A 18 -0.40 -20.48 -4.09
CA LYS A 18 -1.32 -19.87 -5.08
C LYS A 18 -0.79 -18.56 -5.63
N LEU A 19 -0.16 -17.73 -4.76
CA LEU A 19 0.47 -16.49 -5.20
C LEU A 19 1.66 -16.77 -6.12
N ASP A 20 2.53 -17.69 -5.75
CA ASP A 20 3.69 -18.08 -6.55
C ASP A 20 3.29 -18.63 -7.92
N ASP A 21 2.32 -19.54 -7.96
CA ASP A 21 1.79 -20.10 -9.21
C ASP A 21 1.21 -19.01 -10.12
N LEU A 22 0.45 -18.05 -9.55
CA LEU A 22 -0.09 -16.91 -10.30
C LEU A 22 1.02 -16.04 -10.89
N LEU A 23 2.04 -15.68 -10.08
CA LEU A 23 3.11 -14.81 -10.53
C LEU A 23 3.98 -15.48 -11.61
N LYS A 24 4.23 -16.77 -11.50
CA LYS A 24 4.92 -17.56 -12.54
C LYS A 24 4.15 -17.59 -13.84
N LEU A 25 2.81 -17.73 -13.77
CA LEU A 25 1.96 -17.68 -14.95
C LEU A 25 2.03 -16.30 -15.62
N ILE A 26 1.91 -15.22 -14.85
CA ILE A 26 2.02 -13.84 -15.36
C ILE A 26 3.39 -13.60 -16.02
N GLU A 27 4.46 -14.07 -15.40
CA GLU A 27 5.81 -13.91 -15.92
C GLU A 27 6.01 -14.70 -17.23
N LYS A 28 5.39 -15.88 -17.35
CA LYS A 28 5.35 -16.64 -18.61
C LYS A 28 4.65 -15.84 -19.70
N GLU A 29 3.44 -15.32 -19.44
CA GLU A 29 2.69 -14.50 -20.39
C GLU A 29 3.46 -13.23 -20.80
N LYS A 30 4.15 -12.58 -19.86
CA LYS A 30 5.03 -11.43 -20.17
C LYS A 30 6.12 -11.81 -21.17
N ARG A 31 6.76 -12.96 -20.98
CA ARG A 31 7.79 -13.45 -21.93
C ARG A 31 7.22 -13.76 -23.30
N ASP A 32 6.09 -14.45 -23.34
CA ASP A 32 5.42 -14.84 -24.60
C ASP A 32 4.98 -13.60 -25.40
N LEU A 33 4.58 -12.53 -24.69
CA LEU A 33 4.22 -11.24 -25.29
C LEU A 33 5.42 -10.27 -25.48
N ASN A 34 6.64 -10.68 -25.14
CA ASN A 34 7.83 -9.82 -25.11
C ASN A 34 7.61 -8.50 -24.35
N SER A 35 6.84 -8.56 -23.27
CA SER A 35 6.48 -7.37 -22.45
C SER A 35 7.50 -7.09 -21.37
N LYS A 36 7.92 -5.83 -21.27
CA LYS A 36 8.78 -5.30 -20.18
C LYS A 36 8.00 -4.54 -19.12
N THR A 37 6.66 -4.61 -19.14
CA THR A 37 5.81 -3.90 -18.19
C THR A 37 6.09 -4.37 -16.76
N PRO A 38 6.39 -3.46 -15.81
CA PRO A 38 6.60 -3.82 -14.42
C PRO A 38 5.30 -4.30 -13.77
N ILE A 39 5.42 -5.22 -12.80
CA ILE A 39 4.29 -5.78 -12.06
C ILE A 39 4.30 -5.24 -10.64
N ALA A 40 3.13 -4.75 -10.20
CA ALA A 40 2.89 -4.41 -8.82
C ALA A 40 1.78 -5.29 -8.23
N VAL A 41 2.04 -5.91 -7.08
CA VAL A 41 1.07 -6.76 -6.38
C VAL A 41 0.40 -5.97 -5.25
N LYS A 42 -0.94 -5.88 -5.27
CA LYS A 42 -1.71 -5.17 -4.24
C LYS A 42 -2.25 -6.14 -3.19
N VAL A 43 -1.89 -5.88 -1.92
CA VAL A 43 -2.21 -6.75 -0.78
C VAL A 43 -3.33 -6.19 0.11
N SER A 44 -3.98 -7.06 0.89
CA SER A 44 -4.97 -6.68 1.90
C SER A 44 -4.31 -6.02 3.11
N PRO A 45 -4.98 -5.08 3.79
CA PRO A 45 -4.54 -4.58 5.08
C PRO A 45 -4.86 -5.54 6.24
N ASP A 46 -5.68 -6.57 5.99
CA ASP A 46 -6.19 -7.50 6.99
C ASP A 46 -5.40 -8.81 6.98
N ILE A 47 -4.08 -8.70 7.04
CA ILE A 47 -3.12 -9.81 7.05
C ILE A 47 -2.26 -9.77 8.31
N ASN A 48 -1.82 -10.93 8.78
CA ASN A 48 -0.97 -11.08 9.95
C ASN A 48 0.53 -11.12 9.58
N ASP A 49 1.41 -11.12 10.59
CA ASP A 49 2.85 -11.07 10.39
C ASP A 49 3.40 -12.29 9.64
N LYS A 50 2.81 -13.48 9.82
CA LYS A 50 3.20 -14.69 9.09
C LYS A 50 2.87 -14.58 7.61
N GLU A 51 1.72 -14.02 7.28
CA GLU A 51 1.31 -13.76 5.89
C GLU A 51 2.20 -12.70 5.24
N ILE A 52 2.57 -11.63 5.97
CA ILE A 52 3.52 -10.62 5.49
C ILE A 52 4.85 -11.28 5.08
N MET A 53 5.41 -12.16 5.92
CA MET A 53 6.65 -12.87 5.62
C MET A 53 6.51 -13.71 4.35
N LYS A 54 5.49 -14.58 4.27
CA LYS A 54 5.24 -15.46 3.12
C LYS A 54 5.04 -14.68 1.82
N ILE A 55 4.20 -13.65 1.85
CA ILE A 55 3.96 -12.80 0.68
C ILE A 55 5.27 -12.13 0.24
N SER A 56 6.03 -11.58 1.19
CA SER A 56 7.30 -10.91 0.89
C SER A 56 8.32 -11.85 0.24
N GLU A 57 8.44 -13.10 0.71
CA GLU A 57 9.29 -14.12 0.11
C GLU A 57 8.89 -14.38 -1.33
N VAL A 58 7.61 -14.64 -1.60
CA VAL A 58 7.11 -14.91 -2.96
C VAL A 58 7.34 -13.72 -3.90
N LEU A 59 7.12 -12.48 -3.42
CA LEU A 59 7.38 -11.28 -4.23
C LEU A 59 8.87 -11.16 -4.60
N LEU A 60 9.77 -11.46 -3.66
CA LEU A 60 11.21 -11.42 -3.89
C LEU A 60 11.68 -12.51 -4.85
N ASP A 61 11.20 -13.75 -4.66
CA ASP A 61 11.58 -14.90 -5.48
C ASP A 61 11.13 -14.72 -6.94
N ASN A 62 9.96 -14.12 -7.14
CA ASN A 62 9.42 -13.81 -8.48
C ASN A 62 9.90 -12.44 -9.03
N LYS A 63 10.84 -11.76 -8.35
CA LYS A 63 11.43 -10.48 -8.79
C LYS A 63 10.38 -9.42 -9.12
N ILE A 64 9.30 -9.35 -8.32
CA ILE A 64 8.24 -8.36 -8.50
C ILE A 64 8.80 -6.96 -8.22
N GLU A 65 8.45 -6.00 -9.06
CA GLU A 65 9.02 -4.66 -9.01
C GLU A 65 8.41 -3.80 -7.91
N ALA A 66 7.11 -4.00 -7.58
CA ALA A 66 6.47 -3.21 -6.53
C ALA A 66 5.39 -3.97 -5.74
N ALA A 67 5.21 -3.57 -4.48
CA ALA A 67 4.07 -3.96 -3.64
C ALA A 67 3.19 -2.74 -3.37
N ILE A 68 1.87 -2.84 -3.61
CA ILE A 68 0.90 -1.80 -3.28
C ILE A 68 0.26 -2.13 -1.93
N ILE A 69 0.51 -1.29 -0.94
CA ILE A 69 0.11 -1.47 0.45
C ILE A 69 -0.74 -0.28 0.91
N SER A 70 -2.04 -0.43 0.99
CA SER A 70 -2.85 -1.62 0.90
C SER A 70 -4.18 -1.39 0.16
N ASN A 71 -4.99 -2.45 0.08
CA ASN A 71 -6.39 -2.34 -0.31
C ASN A 71 -7.24 -1.79 0.85
N THR A 72 -8.56 -1.80 0.71
CA THR A 72 -9.53 -1.45 1.75
C THR A 72 -9.64 -2.57 2.80
N SER A 73 -10.05 -2.21 4.03
CA SER A 73 -10.23 -3.15 5.15
C SER A 73 -11.70 -3.49 5.37
N ASP A 74 -12.00 -4.73 5.73
CA ASP A 74 -13.33 -5.13 6.19
C ASP A 74 -13.40 -5.39 7.71
N THR A 75 -12.26 -5.31 8.41
CA THR A 75 -12.15 -5.61 9.84
C THR A 75 -11.96 -4.40 10.75
N THR A 76 -11.87 -3.17 10.20
CA THR A 76 -11.54 -1.96 10.97
C THR A 76 -12.75 -1.02 11.03
N ARG A 77 -13.70 -1.29 11.91
CA ARG A 77 -14.96 -0.53 11.98
C ARG A 77 -15.33 -0.02 13.37
N GLU A 78 -14.58 -0.39 14.40
CA GLU A 78 -14.90 -0.16 15.81
C GLU A 78 -15.05 1.32 16.17
N ASN A 79 -14.34 2.19 15.46
CA ASN A 79 -14.31 3.63 15.72
C ASN A 79 -15.21 4.44 14.77
N LEU A 80 -16.03 3.79 13.95
CA LEU A 80 -16.96 4.47 13.06
C LEU A 80 -18.21 4.90 13.81
N GLN A 81 -18.50 6.20 13.81
CA GLN A 81 -19.64 6.77 14.53
C GLN A 81 -20.91 6.86 13.69
N ASN A 82 -20.82 6.67 12.36
CA ASN A 82 -21.95 6.79 11.46
C ASN A 82 -22.89 5.58 11.56
N THR A 83 -24.19 5.82 11.47
CA THR A 83 -25.21 4.76 11.44
C THR A 83 -25.05 3.76 10.29
N GLN A 84 -24.36 4.16 9.23
CA GLN A 84 -24.01 3.33 8.07
C GLN A 84 -22.75 2.46 8.29
N SER A 85 -22.16 2.48 9.47
CA SER A 85 -20.90 1.75 9.77
C SER A 85 -20.99 0.24 9.54
N HIS A 86 -22.19 -0.33 9.59
CA HIS A 86 -22.47 -1.76 9.37
C HIS A 86 -22.57 -2.17 7.89
N GLN A 87 -22.56 -1.23 6.96
CA GLN A 87 -22.65 -1.53 5.53
C GLN A 87 -21.52 -2.45 5.06
N LYS A 88 -21.87 -3.43 4.20
CA LYS A 88 -20.88 -4.32 3.57
C LYS A 88 -19.96 -3.53 2.64
N GLY A 89 -18.70 -3.96 2.54
CA GLY A 89 -17.70 -3.36 1.66
C GLY A 89 -16.41 -3.00 2.39
N GLY A 90 -15.38 -2.67 1.65
CA GLY A 90 -14.09 -2.30 2.22
C GLY A 90 -14.07 -0.85 2.71
N LEU A 91 -13.65 -0.65 3.95
CA LEU A 91 -13.42 0.67 4.53
C LEU A 91 -12.15 1.28 3.94
N SER A 92 -12.23 2.56 3.55
CA SER A 92 -11.13 3.32 2.95
C SER A 92 -10.94 4.69 3.62
N GLY A 93 -9.95 5.45 3.18
CA GLY A 93 -9.71 6.81 3.63
C GLY A 93 -9.09 6.90 5.02
N LYS A 94 -9.38 7.99 5.73
CA LYS A 94 -8.78 8.35 7.02
C LYS A 94 -8.82 7.23 8.07
N PRO A 95 -9.92 6.47 8.23
CA PRO A 95 -9.98 5.42 9.25
C PRO A 95 -8.90 4.33 9.12
N ILE A 96 -8.39 4.08 7.93
CA ILE A 96 -7.35 3.05 7.70
C ILE A 96 -5.92 3.62 7.59
N GLU A 97 -5.72 4.93 7.82
CA GLU A 97 -4.41 5.58 7.65
C GLU A 97 -3.32 4.95 8.52
N LEU A 98 -3.60 4.78 9.81
CA LEU A 98 -2.63 4.23 10.75
C LEU A 98 -2.34 2.75 10.44
N LYS A 99 -3.38 1.95 10.22
CA LYS A 99 -3.26 0.53 9.87
C LYS A 99 -2.42 0.34 8.61
N SER A 100 -2.70 1.12 7.56
CA SER A 100 -1.92 1.07 6.33
C SER A 100 -0.46 1.50 6.53
N SER A 101 -0.20 2.54 7.32
CA SER A 101 1.17 3.00 7.60
C SER A 101 1.97 1.98 8.40
N GLU A 102 1.33 1.32 9.36
CA GLU A 102 1.94 0.24 10.14
C GLU A 102 2.26 -0.98 9.25
N LEU A 103 1.34 -1.36 8.37
CA LEU A 103 1.56 -2.43 7.42
C LEU A 103 2.72 -2.13 6.46
N ILE A 104 2.80 -0.89 5.93
CA ILE A 104 3.94 -0.42 5.12
C ILE A 104 5.25 -0.64 5.87
N ARG A 105 5.31 -0.24 7.15
CA ARG A 105 6.52 -0.40 7.99
C ARG A 105 6.92 -1.88 8.13
N LYS A 106 5.95 -2.75 8.37
CA LYS A 106 6.20 -4.20 8.49
C LYS A 106 6.77 -4.77 7.18
N PHE A 107 6.18 -4.45 6.04
CA PHE A 107 6.71 -4.85 4.74
C PHE A 107 8.09 -4.26 4.47
N TYR A 108 8.32 -2.98 4.77
CA TYR A 108 9.61 -2.33 4.58
C TYR A 108 10.73 -3.02 5.36
N LYS A 109 10.46 -3.42 6.62
CA LYS A 109 11.43 -4.18 7.45
C LYS A 109 11.82 -5.53 6.83
N VAL A 110 10.91 -6.21 6.15
CA VAL A 110 11.16 -7.50 5.49
C VAL A 110 11.80 -7.30 4.13
N LEU A 111 11.27 -6.41 3.32
CA LEU A 111 11.72 -6.17 1.94
C LEU A 111 13.03 -5.41 1.86
N LYS A 112 13.36 -4.58 2.87
CA LYS A 112 14.64 -3.84 2.99
C LYS A 112 15.01 -3.06 1.71
N GLY A 113 14.03 -2.43 1.07
CA GLY A 113 14.25 -1.65 -0.14
C GLY A 113 14.50 -2.44 -1.43
N ARG A 114 14.44 -3.78 -1.39
CA ARG A 114 14.62 -4.64 -2.58
C ARG A 114 13.44 -4.59 -3.56
N ILE A 115 12.26 -4.24 -3.08
CA ILE A 115 11.03 -4.05 -3.85
C ILE A 115 10.48 -2.67 -3.51
N LYS A 116 9.96 -1.94 -4.51
CA LYS A 116 9.33 -0.65 -4.30
C LYS A 116 8.00 -0.80 -3.56
N ILE A 117 7.74 0.09 -2.61
CA ILE A 117 6.48 0.11 -1.86
C ILE A 117 5.64 1.31 -2.31
N ILE A 118 4.42 1.04 -2.76
CA ILE A 118 3.42 2.04 -3.09
C ILE A 118 2.41 2.10 -1.96
N GLY A 119 2.47 3.16 -1.14
CA GLY A 119 1.61 3.34 0.03
C GLY A 119 0.21 3.83 -0.36
N VAL A 120 -0.82 3.17 0.15
CA VAL A 120 -2.24 3.52 -0.09
C VAL A 120 -3.02 3.41 1.21
N GLY A 121 -3.99 4.31 1.41
CA GLY A 121 -4.92 4.30 2.54
C GLY A 121 -4.74 5.51 3.45
N GLY A 122 -5.74 6.40 3.47
CA GLY A 122 -5.77 7.59 4.31
C GLY A 122 -4.87 8.73 3.89
N VAL A 123 -4.33 8.73 2.68
CA VAL A 123 -3.55 9.86 2.15
C VAL A 123 -4.50 10.99 1.77
N ASP A 124 -4.47 12.09 2.53
CA ASP A 124 -5.34 13.26 2.36
C ASP A 124 -4.64 14.61 2.61
N SER A 125 -3.39 14.61 3.05
CA SER A 125 -2.62 15.80 3.42
C SER A 125 -1.11 15.54 3.26
N GLY A 126 -0.30 16.61 3.27
CA GLY A 126 1.16 16.48 3.31
C GLY A 126 1.66 15.70 4.51
N ARG A 127 0.98 15.85 5.66
CA ARG A 127 1.31 15.10 6.88
C ARG A 127 1.06 13.59 6.72
N SER A 128 -0.10 13.18 6.20
CA SER A 128 -0.40 11.76 5.96
C SER A 128 0.54 11.15 4.92
N ALA A 129 0.91 11.91 3.87
CA ALA A 129 1.91 11.52 2.90
C ALA A 129 3.29 11.34 3.55
N TYR A 130 3.74 12.31 4.35
CA TYR A 130 5.01 12.27 5.08
C TYR A 130 5.11 11.03 5.99
N GLN A 131 4.05 10.70 6.74
CA GLN A 131 4.02 9.51 7.60
C GLN A 131 4.17 8.20 6.81
N LYS A 132 3.64 8.11 5.60
CA LYS A 132 3.80 6.93 4.76
C LYS A 132 5.21 6.79 4.20
N PHE A 133 5.86 7.89 3.82
CA PHE A 133 7.28 7.87 3.43
C PHE A 133 8.16 7.44 4.62
N LEU A 134 7.94 8.00 5.80
CA LEU A 134 8.63 7.58 7.02
C LEU A 134 8.42 6.08 7.34
N ALA A 135 7.25 5.54 7.01
CA ALA A 135 6.96 4.12 7.17
C ALA A 135 7.67 3.23 6.14
N GLY A 136 8.19 3.77 5.04
CA GLY A 136 8.95 3.05 4.02
C GLY A 136 8.29 2.99 2.65
N ALA A 137 7.26 3.82 2.37
CA ALA A 137 6.72 3.94 1.03
C ALA A 137 7.68 4.72 0.12
N ASP A 138 7.88 4.25 -1.12
CA ASP A 138 8.60 4.98 -2.18
C ASP A 138 7.65 5.89 -2.98
N TYR A 139 6.41 5.46 -3.16
CA TYR A 139 5.36 6.16 -3.89
C TYR A 139 4.04 6.11 -3.13
N LEU A 140 3.12 7.00 -3.47
CA LEU A 140 1.80 7.06 -2.84
C LEU A 140 0.69 6.99 -3.88
N GLN A 141 -0.43 6.37 -3.49
CA GLN A 141 -1.71 6.44 -4.17
C GLN A 141 -2.77 6.98 -3.22
N LEU A 142 -3.76 7.65 -3.75
CA LEU A 142 -4.93 8.10 -3.01
C LEU A 142 -6.20 7.92 -3.85
N TYR A 143 -7.32 7.72 -3.18
CA TYR A 143 -8.63 7.66 -3.79
C TYR A 143 -9.65 8.48 -2.97
N THR A 144 -9.97 8.06 -1.77
CA THR A 144 -10.99 8.65 -0.90
C THR A 144 -10.70 10.13 -0.59
N GLY A 145 -9.44 10.50 -0.40
CA GLY A 145 -9.04 11.89 -0.21
C GLY A 145 -9.45 12.78 -1.39
N MET A 146 -9.33 12.28 -2.62
CA MET A 146 -9.74 13.01 -3.83
C MET A 146 -11.25 13.16 -3.91
N VAL A 147 -12.02 12.13 -3.50
CA VAL A 147 -13.49 12.20 -3.48
C VAL A 147 -13.98 13.33 -2.58
N PHE A 148 -13.37 13.50 -1.40
CA PHE A 148 -13.80 14.51 -0.43
C PHE A 148 -13.18 15.89 -0.64
N ARG A 149 -11.98 15.99 -1.17
CA ARG A 149 -11.21 17.26 -1.30
C ARG A 149 -11.01 17.73 -2.74
N GLY A 150 -11.55 16.98 -3.71
CA GLY A 150 -11.47 17.29 -5.13
C GLY A 150 -10.10 17.01 -5.78
N PRO A 151 -9.98 17.20 -7.11
CA PRO A 151 -8.81 16.81 -7.90
C PRO A 151 -7.54 17.61 -7.57
N ASN A 152 -7.68 18.81 -7.02
CA ASN A 152 -6.54 19.65 -6.64
C ASN A 152 -5.77 19.13 -5.41
N ILE A 153 -6.28 18.11 -4.71
CA ILE A 153 -5.68 17.56 -3.49
C ILE A 153 -4.21 17.16 -3.69
N VAL A 154 -3.85 16.63 -4.85
CA VAL A 154 -2.46 16.22 -5.14
C VAL A 154 -1.52 17.42 -5.09
N GLY A 155 -1.91 18.54 -5.66
CA GLY A 155 -1.14 19.79 -5.60
C GLY A 155 -0.98 20.30 -4.16
N LEU A 156 -2.07 20.27 -3.38
CA LEU A 156 -2.05 20.67 -1.97
C LEU A 156 -1.14 19.76 -1.14
N ILE A 157 -1.25 18.45 -1.29
CA ILE A 157 -0.39 17.47 -0.60
C ILE A 157 1.08 17.74 -0.92
N LYS A 158 1.44 17.96 -2.19
CA LYS A 158 2.82 18.26 -2.59
C LYS A 158 3.34 19.55 -1.95
N LYS A 159 2.51 20.60 -1.89
CA LYS A 159 2.87 21.87 -1.25
C LYS A 159 3.12 21.68 0.25
N GLU A 160 2.16 21.09 0.95
CA GLU A 160 2.26 20.80 2.39
C GLU A 160 3.46 19.90 2.70
N LEU A 161 3.69 18.86 1.91
CA LEU A 161 4.84 17.95 2.06
C LEU A 161 6.16 18.70 1.90
N LYS A 162 6.26 19.58 0.89
CA LYS A 162 7.46 20.42 0.70
C LYS A 162 7.72 21.29 1.93
N GLU A 163 6.71 21.90 2.51
CA GLU A 163 6.84 22.75 3.72
C GLU A 163 7.35 21.92 4.91
N ILE A 164 6.85 20.69 5.09
CA ILE A 164 7.31 19.78 6.16
C ILE A 164 8.78 19.41 5.94
N LEU A 165 9.16 18.99 4.73
CA LEU A 165 10.53 18.60 4.40
C LEU A 165 11.52 19.74 4.61
N LEU A 166 11.16 20.97 4.21
CA LEU A 166 11.99 22.14 4.45
C LEU A 166 12.18 22.45 5.94
N LYS A 167 11.11 22.34 6.72
CA LYS A 167 11.15 22.54 8.19
C LYS A 167 12.05 21.50 8.87
N ASP A 168 12.03 20.26 8.39
CA ASP A 168 12.84 19.17 8.93
C ASP A 168 14.26 19.14 8.36
N GLY A 169 14.65 20.12 7.51
CA GLY A 169 15.97 20.21 6.90
C GLY A 169 16.29 19.12 5.89
N VAL A 170 15.27 18.42 5.37
CA VAL A 170 15.40 17.33 4.40
C VAL A 170 15.58 17.88 2.99
N LYS A 171 16.68 17.53 2.34
CA LYS A 171 16.99 17.99 0.97
C LYS A 171 16.38 17.11 -0.10
N ASN A 172 16.24 15.82 0.17
CA ASN A 172 15.68 14.84 -0.74
C ASN A 172 14.72 13.90 0.02
N PHE A 173 13.49 13.73 -0.47
CA PHE A 173 12.49 12.92 0.21
C PHE A 173 12.93 11.45 0.40
N ASN A 174 13.82 10.92 -0.45
CA ASN A 174 14.37 9.57 -0.29
C ASN A 174 15.14 9.42 1.04
N GLU A 175 15.59 10.53 1.63
CA GLU A 175 16.29 10.49 2.92
C GLU A 175 15.37 10.12 4.09
N ILE A 176 14.06 10.25 3.92
CA ILE A 176 13.08 9.95 4.97
C ILE A 176 12.43 8.58 4.83
N VAL A 177 12.58 7.91 3.67
CA VAL A 177 11.95 6.62 3.41
C VAL A 177 12.44 5.57 4.41
N GLY A 178 11.49 5.05 5.21
CA GLY A 178 11.80 4.02 6.21
C GLY A 178 12.57 4.49 7.44
N LYS A 179 12.67 5.80 7.69
CA LYS A 179 13.41 6.33 8.85
C LYS A 179 12.62 6.36 10.17
N LYS A 180 11.34 6.00 10.17
CA LYS A 180 10.57 5.90 11.41
C LYS A 180 10.66 4.48 11.95
N ASP A 181 11.42 4.30 13.00
CA ASP A 181 11.47 3.09 13.82
C ASP A 181 10.12 2.78 14.49
#